data_f38437607254cce4ccb1e36d764eb0fe
#
_entry.id   f38437607254cce4ccb1e36d764eb0fe
#
_cell.length_a   1.000
_cell.length_b   1.000
_cell.length_c   1.000
_cell.angle_alpha   90.00
_cell.angle_beta   90.00
_cell.angle_gamma   90.00
#
_symmetry.space_group_name_H-M   'P 1'
#
loop_
_entity.id
_entity.type
_entity.pdbx_description
1 polymer ?
#
loop_
_entity_poly.entity_id
_entity_poly.type
_entity_poly.pdbx_seq_one_letter_code
_entity_poly.pdbx_strand_id
1 'polypeptide(L)'
;RIMAAGGEMPAQTSGGLREIGEVREALHAASNQLRAREAGEKRAAARQQLMINELNHRVKNTLATVQSLALQSLGRGEAAPGFDAFNERLYALARAHDLLTRTVWESADLAEVVRQTLEPYGDRARCEGPPAALPPSAALALSMVFHELATNASKYGGLSTPNGRVEVTWRRDPLDPRHLALRWVESGGPKLDGPPQRKGFGSRLIAASLRSELKGEAVFEYLPTGLVCALSVRLPDPAGAQALGDEPSVFDA
;
A
#
# COMPACT_ATOMS: atom_id res chain seq x y z
N ARG A 1 9.20 -97.39 -11.05
CA ARG A 1 8.40 -96.81 -9.92
C ARG A 1 9.04 -95.47 -9.57
N ILE A 2 8.43 -94.41 -10.07
CA ILE A 2 8.75 -93.01 -9.69
C ILE A 2 7.49 -92.45 -9.10
N MET A 3 7.53 -92.15 -7.82
CA MET A 3 6.43 -91.50 -7.10
C MET A 3 6.39 -89.99 -7.45
N ALA A 4 5.21 -89.51 -7.85
CA ALA A 4 4.97 -88.12 -8.04
C ALA A 4 4.83 -87.41 -6.70
N ALA A 5 5.68 -86.40 -6.47
CA ALA A 5 5.52 -85.50 -5.37
C ALA A 5 4.61 -84.34 -5.85
N GLY A 6 3.37 -84.30 -5.32
CA GLY A 6 2.47 -83.17 -5.47
C GLY A 6 2.96 -81.97 -4.69
N GLY A 7 3.41 -80.94 -5.40
CA GLY A 7 3.67 -79.66 -4.79
C GLY A 7 2.38 -78.86 -4.70
N GLU A 8 1.91 -78.63 -3.47
CA GLU A 8 0.88 -77.63 -3.23
C GLU A 8 1.39 -76.22 -3.61
N MET A 9 0.69 -75.58 -4.54
CA MET A 9 0.94 -74.17 -4.80
C MET A 9 0.43 -73.36 -3.60
N PRO A 10 1.22 -72.40 -3.09
CA PRO A 10 0.75 -71.55 -2.02
C PRO A 10 -0.44 -70.71 -2.52
N ALA A 11 -1.52 -70.66 -1.72
CA ALA A 11 -2.69 -69.88 -1.94
C ALA A 11 -2.27 -68.40 -2.14
N GLN A 12 -2.54 -67.86 -3.33
CA GLN A 12 -2.27 -66.46 -3.64
C GLN A 12 -3.10 -65.57 -2.74
N THR A 13 -2.38 -64.67 -2.10
CA THR A 13 -2.81 -63.61 -1.21
C THR A 13 -3.92 -62.75 -1.78
N SER A 14 -5.16 -63.06 -1.44
CA SER A 14 -6.35 -62.21 -1.67
C SER A 14 -6.32 -60.90 -0.81
N GLY A 15 -5.34 -60.78 0.12
CA GLY A 15 -5.15 -59.62 0.97
C GLY A 15 -4.65 -58.39 0.21
N GLY A 16 -3.68 -58.55 -0.68
CA GLY A 16 -3.03 -57.38 -1.36
C GLY A 16 -3.96 -56.60 -2.28
N LEU A 17 -4.93 -57.22 -2.94
CA LEU A 17 -5.89 -56.51 -3.78
C LEU A 17 -6.89 -55.70 -2.95
N ARG A 18 -7.22 -56.13 -1.77
CA ARG A 18 -8.13 -55.46 -0.84
C ARG A 18 -7.44 -54.26 -0.22
N GLU A 19 -6.19 -54.38 0.21
CA GLU A 19 -5.36 -53.28 0.73
C GLU A 19 -5.14 -52.17 -0.33
N ILE A 20 -4.87 -52.56 -1.59
CA ILE A 20 -4.76 -51.60 -2.69
C ILE A 20 -6.10 -50.86 -2.94
N GLY A 21 -7.21 -51.54 -2.78
CA GLY A 21 -8.54 -50.95 -2.87
C GLY A 21 -8.78 -49.89 -1.77
N GLU A 22 -8.48 -50.23 -0.54
CA GLU A 22 -8.62 -49.36 0.63
C GLU A 22 -7.71 -48.11 0.53
N VAL A 23 -6.44 -48.28 0.11
CA VAL A 23 -5.53 -47.15 -0.15
C VAL A 23 -6.03 -46.24 -1.25
N ARG A 24 -6.56 -46.79 -2.34
CA ARG A 24 -7.13 -45.99 -3.44
C ARG A 24 -8.36 -45.19 -2.98
N GLU A 25 -9.24 -45.79 -2.20
CA GLU A 25 -10.43 -45.10 -1.66
C GLU A 25 -10.00 -43.97 -0.68
N ALA A 26 -9.03 -44.22 0.18
CA ALA A 26 -8.47 -43.20 1.09
C ALA A 26 -7.83 -42.04 0.32
N LEU A 27 -7.08 -42.32 -0.75
CA LEU A 27 -6.50 -41.32 -1.63
C LEU A 27 -7.56 -40.48 -2.36
N HIS A 28 -8.63 -41.13 -2.86
CA HIS A 28 -9.74 -40.41 -3.48
C HIS A 28 -10.48 -39.55 -2.47
N ALA A 29 -10.75 -40.04 -1.27
CA ALA A 29 -11.39 -39.27 -0.20
C ALA A 29 -10.51 -38.04 0.20
N ALA A 30 -9.22 -38.22 0.41
CA ALA A 30 -8.28 -37.14 0.73
C ALA A 30 -8.20 -36.09 -0.41
N SER A 31 -8.14 -36.54 -1.68
CA SER A 31 -8.15 -35.65 -2.84
C SER A 31 -9.44 -34.83 -2.93
N ASN A 32 -10.60 -35.45 -2.70
CA ASN A 32 -11.89 -34.76 -2.70
C ASN A 32 -11.98 -33.75 -1.54
N GLN A 33 -11.46 -34.10 -0.37
CA GLN A 33 -11.43 -33.21 0.79
C GLN A 33 -10.51 -31.99 0.56
N LEU A 34 -9.34 -32.18 -0.05
CA LEU A 34 -8.46 -31.08 -0.46
C LEU A 34 -9.13 -30.16 -1.47
N ARG A 35 -9.76 -30.70 -2.51
CA ARG A 35 -10.49 -29.89 -3.51
C ARG A 35 -11.65 -29.11 -2.90
N ALA A 36 -12.39 -29.72 -1.97
CA ALA A 36 -13.48 -29.04 -1.27
C ALA A 36 -12.96 -27.89 -0.39
N ARG A 37 -11.82 -28.08 0.28
CA ARG A 37 -11.16 -27.06 1.08
C ARG A 37 -10.67 -25.92 0.20
N GLU A 38 -9.94 -26.20 -0.88
CA GLU A 38 -9.49 -25.17 -1.83
C GLU A 38 -10.65 -24.39 -2.43
N ALA A 39 -11.75 -25.05 -2.78
CA ALA A 39 -12.95 -24.38 -3.26
C ALA A 39 -13.61 -23.49 -2.20
N GLY A 40 -13.57 -23.91 -0.93
CA GLY A 40 -14.03 -23.13 0.21
C GLY A 40 -13.18 -21.87 0.42
N GLU A 41 -11.86 -22.00 0.42
CA GLU A 41 -10.90 -20.91 0.55
C GLU A 41 -11.06 -19.89 -0.59
N LYS A 42 -11.17 -20.35 -1.84
CA LYS A 42 -11.41 -19.47 -3.00
C LYS A 42 -12.74 -18.69 -2.88
N ARG A 43 -13.81 -19.33 -2.39
CA ARG A 43 -15.11 -18.65 -2.17
C ARG A 43 -15.02 -17.62 -1.04
N ALA A 44 -14.30 -17.92 0.04
CA ALA A 44 -14.08 -17.00 1.14
C ALA A 44 -13.27 -15.77 0.68
N ALA A 45 -12.17 -15.98 -0.04
CA ALA A 45 -11.37 -14.91 -0.63
C ALA A 45 -12.17 -14.04 -1.60
N ALA A 46 -12.99 -14.64 -2.48
CA ALA A 46 -13.86 -13.90 -3.39
C ALA A 46 -14.91 -13.05 -2.65
N ARG A 47 -15.50 -13.58 -1.58
CA ARG A 47 -16.45 -12.84 -0.74
C ARG A 47 -15.78 -11.68 -0.01
N GLN A 48 -14.58 -11.90 0.53
CA GLN A 48 -13.78 -10.87 1.17
C GLN A 48 -13.45 -9.75 0.18
N GLN A 49 -13.05 -10.08 -1.04
CA GLN A 49 -12.76 -9.09 -2.09
C GLN A 49 -14.00 -8.25 -2.46
N LEU A 50 -15.17 -8.87 -2.53
CA LEU A 50 -16.43 -8.13 -2.76
C LEU A 50 -16.75 -7.15 -1.63
N MET A 51 -16.57 -7.56 -0.36
CA MET A 51 -16.77 -6.67 0.79
C MET A 51 -15.79 -5.50 0.79
N ILE A 52 -14.54 -5.75 0.45
CA ILE A 52 -13.51 -4.73 0.32
C ILE A 52 -13.88 -3.70 -0.76
N ASN A 53 -14.31 -4.17 -1.92
CA ASN A 53 -14.75 -3.30 -3.02
C ASN A 53 -15.95 -2.43 -2.61
N GLU A 54 -16.92 -3.01 -1.89
CA GLU A 54 -18.08 -2.27 -1.38
C GLU A 54 -17.67 -1.21 -0.34
N LEU A 55 -16.78 -1.56 0.60
CA LEU A 55 -16.24 -0.59 1.57
C LEU A 55 -15.53 0.56 0.85
N ASN A 56 -14.75 0.27 -0.17
CA ASN A 56 -14.06 1.27 -0.97
C ASN A 56 -15.03 2.21 -1.68
N HIS A 57 -16.09 1.68 -2.28
CA HIS A 57 -17.14 2.50 -2.87
C HIS A 57 -17.82 3.41 -1.83
N ARG A 58 -18.06 2.91 -0.61
CA ARG A 58 -18.64 3.70 0.47
C ARG A 58 -17.70 4.79 0.96
N VAL A 59 -16.40 4.50 1.11
CA VAL A 59 -15.40 5.53 1.47
C VAL A 59 -15.35 6.64 0.42
N LYS A 60 -15.31 6.31 -0.88
CA LYS A 60 -15.38 7.31 -1.96
C LYS A 60 -16.63 8.18 -1.88
N ASN A 61 -17.78 7.56 -1.67
CA ASN A 61 -19.05 8.28 -1.55
C ASN A 61 -19.05 9.20 -0.33
N THR A 62 -18.48 8.76 0.80
CA THR A 62 -18.34 9.58 2.01
C THR A 62 -17.41 10.76 1.76
N LEU A 63 -16.26 10.55 1.10
CA LEU A 63 -15.33 11.63 0.75
C LEU A 63 -15.99 12.65 -0.20
N ALA A 64 -16.74 12.19 -1.20
CA ALA A 64 -17.51 13.07 -2.10
C ALA A 64 -18.61 13.87 -1.36
N THR A 65 -19.25 13.25 -0.36
CA THR A 65 -20.24 13.93 0.48
C THR A 65 -19.58 14.99 1.37
N VAL A 66 -18.44 14.68 1.98
CA VAL A 66 -17.65 15.64 2.79
C VAL A 66 -17.22 16.82 1.93
N GLN A 67 -16.78 16.56 0.70
CA GLN A 67 -16.42 17.60 -0.26
C GLN A 67 -17.62 18.50 -0.60
N SER A 68 -18.78 17.90 -0.88
CA SER A 68 -20.02 18.65 -1.19
C SER A 68 -20.47 19.50 0.00
N LEU A 69 -20.42 18.96 1.21
CA LEU A 69 -20.76 19.70 2.44
C LEU A 69 -19.78 20.84 2.71
N ALA A 70 -18.48 20.64 2.49
CA ALA A 70 -17.49 21.69 2.64
C ALA A 70 -17.73 22.82 1.62
N LEU A 71 -18.04 22.49 0.35
CA LEU A 71 -18.42 23.45 -0.68
C LEU A 71 -19.68 24.25 -0.31
N GLN A 72 -20.68 23.60 0.26
CA GLN A 72 -21.92 24.25 0.68
C GLN A 72 -21.74 25.14 1.92
N SER A 73 -20.93 24.66 2.88
CA SER A 73 -20.75 25.35 4.18
C SER A 73 -19.85 26.58 4.07
N LEU A 74 -18.88 26.58 3.16
CA LEU A 74 -17.93 27.70 2.98
C LEU A 74 -18.43 28.77 2.00
N GLY A 75 -19.59 28.54 1.36
CA GLY A 75 -20.25 29.50 0.49
C GLY A 75 -19.55 29.73 -0.86
N ARG A 76 -20.32 30.15 -1.88
CA ARG A 76 -19.81 30.52 -3.21
C ARG A 76 -19.21 31.94 -3.27
N GLY A 77 -18.96 32.57 -2.13
CA GLY A 77 -18.33 33.89 -2.05
C GLY A 77 -16.86 33.72 -1.65
N GLU A 78 -15.94 34.30 -2.45
CA GLU A 78 -14.50 34.39 -2.29
C GLU A 78 -13.92 33.23 -1.44
N ALA A 79 -13.56 32.14 -2.13
CA ALA A 79 -13.09 30.91 -1.51
C ALA A 79 -12.02 31.23 -0.47
N ALA A 80 -12.32 30.93 0.79
CA ALA A 80 -11.33 31.09 1.86
C ALA A 80 -10.02 30.42 1.38
N PRO A 81 -8.85 31.07 1.55
CA PRO A 81 -7.56 30.60 1.00
C PRO A 81 -7.16 29.15 1.36
N GLY A 82 -7.95 28.48 2.20
CA GLY A 82 -7.76 27.09 2.58
C GLY A 82 -8.64 26.07 1.86
N PHE A 83 -9.66 26.52 1.11
CA PHE A 83 -10.64 25.60 0.52
C PHE A 83 -10.08 24.81 -0.67
N ASP A 84 -9.35 25.46 -1.57
CA ASP A 84 -8.70 24.78 -2.69
C ASP A 84 -7.69 23.75 -2.17
N ALA A 85 -6.90 24.11 -1.15
CA ALA A 85 -5.97 23.21 -0.50
C ALA A 85 -6.68 22.03 0.20
N PHE A 86 -7.87 22.23 0.77
CA PHE A 86 -8.68 21.16 1.33
C PHE A 86 -9.18 20.21 0.25
N ASN A 87 -9.71 20.73 -0.85
CA ASN A 87 -10.18 19.92 -1.97
C ASN A 87 -9.05 19.11 -2.61
N GLU A 88 -7.90 19.75 -2.89
CA GLU A 88 -6.71 19.05 -3.43
C GLU A 88 -6.30 17.86 -2.55
N ARG A 89 -6.35 18.01 -1.22
CA ARG A 89 -6.03 16.93 -0.27
C ARG A 89 -7.07 15.82 -0.24
N LEU A 90 -8.33 16.19 -0.33
CA LEU A 90 -9.42 15.22 -0.38
C LEU A 90 -9.34 14.36 -1.65
N TYR A 91 -8.99 14.98 -2.80
CA TYR A 91 -8.69 14.25 -4.03
C TYR A 91 -7.46 13.36 -3.91
N ALA A 92 -6.39 13.84 -3.26
CA ALA A 92 -5.19 13.03 -3.02
C ALA A 92 -5.51 11.80 -2.16
N LEU A 93 -6.31 11.99 -1.11
CA LEU A 93 -6.77 10.89 -0.25
C LEU A 93 -7.62 9.88 -1.03
N ALA A 94 -8.53 10.34 -1.88
CA ALA A 94 -9.35 9.48 -2.73
C ALA A 94 -8.49 8.67 -3.73
N ARG A 95 -7.51 9.29 -4.37
CA ARG A 95 -6.59 8.63 -5.31
C ARG A 95 -5.67 7.62 -4.61
N ALA A 96 -5.13 7.98 -3.45
CA ALA A 96 -4.34 7.06 -2.64
C ALA A 96 -5.16 5.85 -2.19
N HIS A 97 -6.43 6.06 -1.84
CA HIS A 97 -7.35 4.97 -1.51
C HIS A 97 -7.65 4.08 -2.73
N ASP A 98 -7.76 4.66 -3.94
CA ASP A 98 -7.93 3.90 -5.20
C ASP A 98 -6.71 3.04 -5.53
N LEU A 99 -5.51 3.55 -5.28
CA LEU A 99 -4.27 2.79 -5.45
C LEU A 99 -4.28 1.54 -4.57
N LEU A 100 -4.64 1.70 -3.30
CA LEU A 100 -4.74 0.59 -2.34
C LEU A 100 -5.79 -0.46 -2.73
N THR A 101 -6.83 -0.04 -3.47
CA THR A 101 -7.89 -0.93 -3.94
C THR A 101 -7.49 -1.74 -5.17
N ARG A 102 -6.68 -1.18 -6.06
CA ARG A 102 -6.27 -1.82 -7.32
C ARG A 102 -5.16 -2.85 -7.12
N THR A 103 -4.22 -2.57 -6.25
CA THR A 103 -3.20 -3.54 -5.84
C THR A 103 -3.82 -4.42 -4.76
N VAL A 104 -4.18 -5.66 -5.12
CA VAL A 104 -4.73 -6.68 -4.21
C VAL A 104 -4.01 -6.61 -2.87
N TRP A 105 -4.54 -5.88 -1.95
CA TRP A 105 -4.26 -5.62 -0.49
C TRP A 105 -2.94 -6.15 0.12
N GLU A 106 -2.01 -6.72 -0.64
CA GLU A 106 -0.81 -7.33 -0.08
C GLU A 106 0.37 -6.35 0.01
N SER A 107 0.59 -5.50 -0.97
CA SER A 107 1.62 -4.44 -0.92
C SER A 107 1.59 -3.56 -2.17
N ALA A 108 1.86 -2.26 -2.02
CA ALA A 108 2.12 -1.35 -3.12
C ALA A 108 3.65 -1.16 -3.28
N ASP A 109 4.16 -1.05 -4.50
CA ASP A 109 5.56 -0.68 -4.71
C ASP A 109 5.76 0.83 -4.52
N LEU A 110 6.80 1.23 -3.79
CA LEU A 110 7.11 2.64 -3.54
C LEU A 110 7.30 3.43 -4.84
N ALA A 111 7.94 2.84 -5.85
CA ALA A 111 8.12 3.50 -7.13
C ALA A 111 6.79 3.80 -7.82
N GLU A 112 5.78 2.94 -7.64
CA GLU A 112 4.45 3.17 -8.18
C GLU A 112 3.73 4.32 -7.47
N VAL A 113 3.82 4.36 -6.13
CA VAL A 113 3.26 5.46 -5.31
C VAL A 113 3.85 6.81 -5.71
N VAL A 114 5.17 6.88 -5.90
CA VAL A 114 5.85 8.11 -6.32
C VAL A 114 5.47 8.47 -7.76
N ARG A 115 5.50 7.53 -8.70
CA ARG A 115 5.15 7.76 -10.10
C ARG A 115 3.74 8.30 -10.28
N GLN A 116 2.74 7.72 -9.61
CA GLN A 116 1.37 8.21 -9.68
C GLN A 116 1.22 9.65 -9.19
N THR A 117 1.95 10.03 -8.14
CA THR A 117 1.91 11.39 -7.63
C THR A 117 2.57 12.37 -8.59
N LEU A 118 3.63 11.95 -9.27
CA LEU A 118 4.44 12.79 -10.15
C LEU A 118 4.00 12.75 -11.63
N GLU A 119 3.08 11.87 -12.00
CA GLU A 119 2.56 11.71 -13.38
C GLU A 119 2.18 13.04 -14.06
N PRO A 120 1.50 14.00 -13.38
CA PRO A 120 1.12 15.26 -14.01
C PRO A 120 2.29 16.14 -14.48
N TYR A 121 3.50 15.87 -13.98
CA TYR A 121 4.68 16.69 -14.25
C TYR A 121 5.60 16.09 -15.34
N GLY A 122 5.29 14.89 -15.84
CA GLY A 122 6.00 14.24 -16.94
C GLY A 122 7.51 14.13 -16.71
N ASP A 123 8.29 14.44 -17.74
CA ASP A 123 9.76 14.33 -17.70
C ASP A 123 10.47 15.28 -16.71
N ARG A 124 9.73 16.22 -16.12
CA ARG A 124 10.27 17.13 -15.10
C ARG A 124 10.36 16.50 -13.72
N ALA A 125 9.78 15.32 -13.54
CA ALA A 125 9.80 14.58 -12.29
C ALA A 125 10.35 13.18 -12.52
N ARG A 126 11.34 12.78 -11.72
CA ARG A 126 11.99 11.48 -11.81
C ARG A 126 12.02 10.80 -10.46
N CYS A 127 11.96 9.47 -10.47
CA CYS A 127 12.12 8.69 -9.25
C CYS A 127 13.03 7.48 -9.50
N GLU A 128 13.89 7.18 -8.54
CA GLU A 128 14.84 6.09 -8.61
C GLU A 128 15.11 5.48 -7.24
N GLY A 129 15.16 4.16 -7.17
CA GLY A 129 15.51 3.42 -5.97
C GLY A 129 15.24 1.93 -6.11
N PRO A 130 15.71 1.10 -5.17
CA PRO A 130 15.46 -0.34 -5.19
C PRO A 130 13.98 -0.65 -4.96
N PRO A 131 13.47 -1.81 -5.43
CA PRO A 131 12.10 -2.26 -5.14
C PRO A 131 11.78 -2.20 -3.65
N ALA A 132 10.65 -1.59 -3.30
CA ALA A 132 10.24 -1.41 -1.92
C ALA A 132 8.73 -1.62 -1.76
N ALA A 133 8.36 -2.83 -1.33
CA ALA A 133 6.99 -3.16 -0.99
C ALA A 133 6.55 -2.39 0.27
N LEU A 134 5.43 -1.72 0.19
CA LEU A 134 4.82 -0.91 1.24
C LEU A 134 3.53 -1.57 1.73
N PRO A 135 3.36 -1.74 3.04
CA PRO A 135 2.04 -2.05 3.60
C PRO A 135 1.03 -0.95 3.25
N PRO A 136 -0.28 -1.24 3.21
CA PRO A 136 -1.32 -0.29 2.81
C PRO A 136 -1.28 1.05 3.57
N SER A 137 -1.11 1.03 4.89
CA SER A 137 -1.01 2.24 5.71
C SER A 137 0.20 3.09 5.34
N ALA A 138 1.35 2.46 5.07
CA ALA A 138 2.57 3.15 4.66
C ALA A 138 2.44 3.75 3.25
N ALA A 139 1.82 3.03 2.32
CA ALA A 139 1.56 3.53 0.96
C ALA A 139 0.65 4.76 0.99
N LEU A 140 -0.42 4.73 1.80
CA LEU A 140 -1.32 5.87 2.01
C LEU A 140 -0.58 7.07 2.60
N ALA A 141 0.18 6.87 3.68
CA ALA A 141 0.91 7.94 4.35
C ALA A 141 1.95 8.59 3.41
N LEU A 142 2.74 7.78 2.68
CA LEU A 142 3.72 8.29 1.72
C LEU A 142 3.08 8.98 0.52
N SER A 143 1.95 8.48 0.01
CA SER A 143 1.18 9.16 -1.04
C SER A 143 0.77 10.57 -0.63
N MET A 144 0.28 10.74 0.60
CA MET A 144 -0.08 12.06 1.15
C MET A 144 1.15 12.97 1.29
N VAL A 145 2.27 12.42 1.77
CA VAL A 145 3.54 13.18 1.90
C VAL A 145 4.02 13.66 0.53
N PHE A 146 4.10 12.78 -0.48
CA PHE A 146 4.53 13.16 -1.82
C PHE A 146 3.57 14.12 -2.50
N HIS A 147 2.27 13.97 -2.28
CA HIS A 147 1.29 14.92 -2.80
C HIS A 147 1.50 16.34 -2.25
N GLU A 148 1.73 16.48 -0.95
CA GLU A 148 2.01 17.77 -0.34
C GLU A 148 3.33 18.37 -0.84
N LEU A 149 4.38 17.54 -0.99
CA LEU A 149 5.65 17.98 -1.56
C LEU A 149 5.49 18.43 -3.02
N ALA A 150 4.78 17.66 -3.86
CA ALA A 150 4.53 18.00 -5.26
C ALA A 150 3.69 19.27 -5.42
N THR A 151 2.66 19.44 -4.59
CA THR A 151 1.84 20.64 -4.54
C THR A 151 2.67 21.87 -4.16
N ASN A 152 3.55 21.75 -3.16
CA ASN A 152 4.46 22.83 -2.77
C ASN A 152 5.45 23.16 -3.88
N ALA A 153 6.05 22.14 -4.50
CA ALA A 153 6.96 22.30 -5.63
C ALA A 153 6.29 23.00 -6.82
N SER A 154 5.02 22.68 -7.10
CA SER A 154 4.23 23.29 -8.17
C SER A 154 3.85 24.74 -7.87
N LYS A 155 3.53 25.07 -6.61
CA LYS A 155 3.10 26.42 -6.21
C LYS A 155 4.27 27.37 -5.95
N TYR A 156 5.35 26.87 -5.36
CA TYR A 156 6.40 27.71 -4.79
C TYR A 156 7.82 27.27 -5.14
N GLY A 157 8.02 26.02 -5.59
CA GLY A 157 9.33 25.39 -5.73
C GLY A 157 9.71 25.04 -7.16
N GLY A 158 10.43 23.95 -7.31
CA GLY A 158 11.02 23.50 -8.58
C GLY A 158 10.02 23.39 -9.72
N LEU A 159 8.82 22.89 -9.48
CA LEU A 159 7.82 22.67 -10.53
C LEU A 159 7.01 23.92 -10.90
N SER A 160 7.20 25.06 -10.22
CA SER A 160 6.54 26.32 -10.53
C SER A 160 7.10 27.02 -11.78
N THR A 161 8.25 26.57 -12.29
CA THR A 161 8.92 27.10 -13.49
C THR A 161 8.98 26.04 -14.60
N PRO A 162 9.06 26.45 -15.89
CA PRO A 162 9.12 25.49 -17.01
C PRO A 162 10.36 24.58 -16.99
N ASN A 163 11.50 25.10 -16.51
CA ASN A 163 12.79 24.40 -16.47
C ASN A 163 13.05 23.68 -15.14
N GLY A 164 12.15 23.86 -14.19
CA GLY A 164 12.29 23.24 -12.87
C GLY A 164 12.00 21.76 -12.88
N ARG A 165 12.64 21.07 -11.95
CA ARG A 165 12.63 19.60 -11.85
C ARG A 165 12.51 19.14 -10.41
N VAL A 166 12.00 17.92 -10.27
CA VAL A 166 11.97 17.18 -9.00
C VAL A 166 12.62 15.82 -9.23
N GLU A 167 13.44 15.42 -8.29
CA GLU A 167 14.04 14.09 -8.22
C GLU A 167 13.72 13.45 -6.87
N VAL A 168 13.24 12.21 -6.90
CA VAL A 168 12.94 11.43 -5.70
C VAL A 168 13.79 10.18 -5.72
N THR A 169 14.64 10.02 -4.71
CA THR A 169 15.49 8.83 -4.57
C THR A 169 15.26 8.16 -3.23
N TRP A 170 15.45 6.85 -3.16
CA TRP A 170 15.36 6.13 -1.88
C TRP A 170 16.33 4.96 -1.81
N ARG A 171 16.62 4.57 -0.58
CA ARG A 171 17.45 3.41 -0.26
C ARG A 171 16.94 2.73 1.00
N ARG A 172 17.16 1.42 1.09
CA ARG A 172 16.96 0.67 2.33
C ARG A 172 18.22 0.73 3.18
N ASP A 173 18.03 0.75 4.49
CA ASP A 173 19.15 0.55 5.41
C ASP A 173 19.60 -0.93 5.32
N PRO A 174 20.89 -1.20 5.08
CA PRO A 174 21.40 -2.57 5.04
C PRO A 174 21.24 -3.33 6.37
N LEU A 175 21.22 -2.61 7.49
CA LEU A 175 21.12 -3.19 8.84
C LEU A 175 19.68 -3.31 9.33
N ASP A 176 18.76 -2.48 8.83
CA ASP A 176 17.32 -2.57 9.10
C ASP A 176 16.52 -2.46 7.80
N PRO A 177 16.16 -3.58 7.15
CA PRO A 177 15.42 -3.57 5.88
C PRO A 177 14.06 -2.88 5.94
N ARG A 178 13.52 -2.62 7.13
CA ARG A 178 12.29 -1.85 7.32
C ARG A 178 12.52 -0.35 7.34
N HIS A 179 13.76 0.08 7.49
CA HIS A 179 14.13 1.48 7.45
C HIS A 179 14.40 1.92 6.00
N LEU A 180 13.66 2.95 5.56
CA LEU A 180 13.84 3.61 4.27
C LEU A 180 14.32 5.03 4.48
N ALA A 181 15.40 5.40 3.81
CA ALA A 181 15.84 6.77 3.66
C ALA A 181 15.43 7.25 2.27
N LEU A 182 14.56 8.28 2.21
CA LEU A 182 14.09 8.87 0.97
C LEU A 182 14.59 10.31 0.88
N ARG A 183 14.81 10.77 -0.34
CA ARG A 183 15.28 12.12 -0.61
C ARG A 183 14.49 12.73 -1.75
N TRP A 184 13.87 13.88 -1.49
CA TRP A 184 13.19 14.72 -2.46
C TRP A 184 14.08 15.92 -2.73
N VAL A 185 14.36 16.23 -4.00
CA VAL A 185 15.20 17.33 -4.42
C VAL A 185 14.50 18.15 -5.48
N GLU A 186 14.38 19.44 -5.23
CA GLU A 186 13.89 20.41 -6.21
C GLU A 186 15.05 21.20 -6.79
N SER A 187 14.97 21.51 -8.06
CA SER A 187 15.96 22.33 -8.76
C SER A 187 15.32 23.16 -9.87
N GLY A 188 16.01 24.24 -10.29
CA GLY A 188 15.56 25.10 -11.39
C GLY A 188 14.30 25.92 -11.09
N GLY A 189 13.85 25.96 -9.86
CA GLY A 189 12.78 26.80 -9.37
C GLY A 189 13.24 28.21 -9.00
N PRO A 190 12.35 29.00 -8.37
CA PRO A 190 12.71 30.31 -7.81
C PRO A 190 13.81 30.17 -6.76
N LYS A 191 14.66 31.18 -6.66
CA LYS A 191 15.69 31.24 -5.59
C LYS A 191 15.02 31.28 -4.23
N LEU A 192 15.42 30.42 -3.33
CA LEU A 192 14.96 30.40 -1.95
C LEU A 192 15.88 31.22 -1.07
N ASP A 193 15.33 32.18 -0.31
CA ASP A 193 16.09 33.02 0.63
C ASP A 193 16.13 32.42 2.06
N GLY A 194 15.65 31.19 2.23
CA GLY A 194 15.61 30.47 3.49
C GLY A 194 14.26 29.81 3.80
N PRO A 195 14.08 29.31 5.02
CA PRO A 195 12.85 28.65 5.41
C PRO A 195 11.67 29.63 5.45
N PRO A 196 10.44 29.17 5.12
CA PRO A 196 9.25 30.01 5.16
C PRO A 196 9.00 30.52 6.59
N GLN A 197 8.61 31.79 6.72
CA GLN A 197 8.34 32.42 8.02
C GLN A 197 7.21 31.75 8.82
N ARG A 198 6.29 31.06 8.13
CA ARG A 198 5.18 30.31 8.75
C ARG A 198 5.16 28.89 8.20
N LYS A 199 5.19 27.92 9.10
CA LYS A 199 4.92 26.51 8.73
C LYS A 199 3.46 26.39 8.30
N GLY A 200 3.23 26.10 7.04
CA GLY A 200 1.91 25.87 6.48
C GLY A 200 1.28 24.59 7.01
N PHE A 201 0.03 24.35 6.62
CA PHE A 201 -0.69 23.13 6.96
C PHE A 201 0.01 21.89 6.38
N GLY A 202 0.53 21.96 5.15
CA GLY A 202 1.23 20.84 4.48
C GLY A 202 2.41 20.32 5.27
N SER A 203 3.28 21.18 5.80
CA SER A 203 4.42 20.75 6.63
C SER A 203 3.98 20.06 7.92
N ARG A 204 2.86 20.48 8.52
CA ARG A 204 2.26 19.83 9.69
C ARG A 204 1.68 18.47 9.34
N LEU A 205 1.02 18.36 8.19
CA LEU A 205 0.48 17.09 7.69
C LEU A 205 1.59 16.09 7.42
N ILE A 206 2.65 16.48 6.71
CA ILE A 206 3.83 15.64 6.47
C ILE A 206 4.38 15.11 7.81
N ALA A 207 4.63 15.99 8.77
CA ALA A 207 5.18 15.59 10.06
C ALA A 207 4.22 14.71 10.88
N ALA A 208 2.92 14.90 10.76
CA ALA A 208 1.91 14.06 11.43
C ALA A 208 1.84 12.67 10.79
N SER A 209 1.71 12.58 9.46
CA SER A 209 1.65 11.31 8.73
C SER A 209 2.91 10.46 8.94
N LEU A 210 4.09 11.07 8.91
CA LEU A 210 5.33 10.35 9.15
C LEU A 210 5.41 9.81 10.59
N ARG A 211 5.01 10.57 11.59
CA ARG A 211 5.09 10.13 12.99
C ARG A 211 4.06 9.06 13.34
N SER A 212 2.81 9.24 12.91
CA SER A 212 1.72 8.31 13.27
C SER A 212 1.87 6.96 12.59
N GLU A 213 2.10 6.95 11.28
CA GLU A 213 2.03 5.75 10.47
C GLU A 213 3.39 5.08 10.21
N LEU A 214 4.46 5.88 10.17
CA LEU A 214 5.76 5.42 9.68
C LEU A 214 6.88 5.54 10.71
N LYS A 215 6.57 5.98 11.94
CA LYS A 215 7.56 6.26 13.01
C LYS A 215 8.78 7.00 12.47
N GLY A 216 8.52 7.97 11.59
CA GLY A 216 9.50 8.64 10.77
C GLY A 216 9.55 10.15 11.01
N GLU A 217 10.50 10.78 10.34
CA GLU A 217 10.72 12.23 10.39
C GLU A 217 11.07 12.80 9.02
N ALA A 218 10.90 14.11 8.86
CA ALA A 218 11.31 14.87 7.69
C ALA A 218 12.23 16.01 8.10
N VAL A 219 13.33 16.15 7.39
CA VAL A 219 14.28 17.28 7.50
C VAL A 219 14.21 18.08 6.20
N PHE A 220 13.98 19.39 6.30
CA PHE A 220 13.87 20.30 5.18
C PHE A 220 15.08 21.24 5.14
N GLU A 221 15.77 21.28 4.02
CA GLU A 221 16.88 22.18 3.74
C GLU A 221 16.48 23.11 2.59
N TYR A 222 16.41 24.40 2.88
CA TYR A 222 16.05 25.44 1.91
C TYR A 222 17.32 26.05 1.34
N LEU A 223 17.76 25.52 0.19
CA LEU A 223 18.98 25.97 -0.48
C LEU A 223 18.63 27.03 -1.54
N PRO A 224 19.54 27.93 -1.89
CA PRO A 224 19.31 28.89 -2.98
C PRO A 224 18.97 28.23 -4.32
N THR A 225 19.34 26.96 -4.52
CA THR A 225 19.11 26.18 -5.72
C THR A 225 17.79 25.41 -5.72
N GLY A 226 17.10 25.31 -4.58
CA GLY A 226 15.85 24.60 -4.40
C GLY A 226 15.71 23.91 -3.04
N LEU A 227 14.60 23.26 -2.83
CA LEU A 227 14.31 22.50 -1.62
C LEU A 227 14.93 21.09 -1.68
N VAL A 228 15.55 20.70 -0.57
CA VAL A 228 15.88 19.29 -0.29
C VAL A 228 15.07 18.83 0.92
N CYS A 229 14.33 17.74 0.78
CA CYS A 229 13.64 17.11 1.90
C CYS A 229 14.16 15.68 2.06
N ALA A 230 14.76 15.40 3.21
CA ALA A 230 15.18 14.07 3.61
C ALA A 230 14.09 13.46 4.51
N LEU A 231 13.61 12.27 4.14
CA LEU A 231 12.61 11.53 4.89
C LEU A 231 13.26 10.24 5.42
N SER A 232 13.12 10.02 6.71
CA SER A 232 13.50 8.77 7.37
C SER A 232 12.23 8.09 7.84
N VAL A 233 11.94 6.89 7.36
CA VAL A 233 10.70 6.19 7.67
C VAL A 233 10.97 4.74 8.05
N ARG A 234 10.20 4.21 8.98
CA ARG A 234 10.23 2.81 9.36
C ARG A 234 8.91 2.14 9.01
N LEU A 235 8.97 1.17 8.11
CA LEU A 235 7.79 0.43 7.67
C LEU A 235 7.24 -0.41 8.83
N PRO A 236 5.90 -0.50 8.97
CA PRO A 236 5.25 -1.40 9.92
C PRO A 236 5.67 -2.85 9.69
N ASP A 237 5.58 -3.66 10.75
CA ASP A 237 5.83 -5.10 10.64
C ASP A 237 4.65 -5.76 9.90
N PRO A 238 4.89 -6.54 8.83
CA PRO A 238 3.83 -7.25 8.14
C PRO A 238 3.07 -8.25 9.04
N ALA A 239 3.71 -8.78 10.08
CA ALA A 239 3.07 -9.65 11.06
C ALA A 239 2.14 -8.91 12.04
N GLY A 240 2.34 -7.62 12.26
CA GLY A 240 1.47 -6.81 13.14
C GLY A 240 0.12 -6.43 12.52
N ALA A 241 -0.02 -6.50 11.20
CA ALA A 241 -1.30 -6.24 10.51
C ALA A 241 -2.32 -7.40 10.67
N GLN A 242 -1.87 -8.61 10.97
CA GLN A 242 -2.73 -9.78 11.20
C GLN A 242 -3.24 -9.87 12.65
N ALA A 243 -2.59 -9.23 13.62
CA ALA A 243 -2.96 -9.31 15.03
C ALA A 243 -4.19 -8.45 15.42
N LEU A 244 -4.64 -7.55 14.56
CA LEU A 244 -5.87 -6.75 14.78
C LEU A 244 -7.16 -7.45 14.29
N GLY A 245 -7.05 -8.66 13.73
CA GLY A 245 -8.17 -9.48 13.26
C GLY A 245 -8.66 -10.55 14.25
N ASP A 246 -7.96 -10.78 15.36
CA ASP A 246 -8.21 -11.86 16.32
C ASP A 246 -8.70 -11.37 17.71
N GLU A 247 -9.28 -10.19 17.83
CA GLU A 247 -10.03 -9.87 19.04
C GLU A 247 -11.39 -10.60 18.99
N PRO A 248 -11.70 -11.47 19.98
CA PRO A 248 -12.99 -12.13 20.06
C PRO A 248 -14.07 -11.07 20.28
N SER A 249 -15.10 -11.13 19.45
CA SER A 249 -16.34 -10.32 19.54
C SER A 249 -16.88 -10.33 20.96
N VAL A 250 -16.90 -9.17 21.62
CA VAL A 250 -17.49 -8.94 22.96
C VAL A 250 -19.04 -8.86 22.88
N PHE A 251 -19.66 -9.50 21.91
CA PHE A 251 -21.13 -9.53 21.75
C PHE A 251 -21.70 -10.95 21.88
N ASP A 252 -21.22 -11.72 22.86
CA ASP A 252 -21.93 -12.92 23.35
C ASP A 252 -21.94 -12.89 24.88
N ALA A 253 -22.83 -12.10 25.44
CA ALA A 253 -23.36 -12.23 26.79
C ALA A 253 -24.76 -11.57 26.86
#